data_031ae8cb77ea34c468ea5ed9e5387529
#
_entry.id   031ae8cb77ea34c468ea5ed9e5387529
#
_cell.length_a   1.000
_cell.length_b   1.000
_cell.length_c   1.000
_cell.angle_alpha   90.00
_cell.angle_beta   90.00
_cell.angle_gamma   90.00
#
_symmetry.space_group_name_H-M   'P 1'
#
loop_
_entity.id
_entity.type
_entity.pdbx_description
1 polymer ?
#
loop_
_entity_poly.entity_id
_entity_poly.type
_entity_poly.pdbx_seq_one_letter_code
_entity_poly.pdbx_strand_id
1 'polypeptide(L)'
;MKILFISLSLNALFLLLTIFLIAKKGGISYLKTKFLRSDQNCDRSSLQAANLVYYLQKVSQFQLLPISNFDIVFLGDSITDECEWAEVLENSQIKNRGISGDTTMGILHRLEDIVTAQPAKIFIMVGINNLIHCQQSSTEILADYQKIVTEIC
;
A
#
# COMPACT_ATOMS: atom_id res chain seq x y z
N MET A 1 22.90 -43.33 -11.34
CA MET A 1 22.40 -43.84 -10.04
C MET A 1 23.07 -43.15 -8.84
N LYS A 2 24.41 -43.15 -8.69
CA LYS A 2 25.10 -42.57 -7.50
C LYS A 2 24.74 -41.07 -7.22
N ILE A 3 24.65 -40.22 -8.25
CA ILE A 3 24.33 -38.78 -8.11
C ILE A 3 22.92 -38.59 -7.57
N LEU A 4 21.96 -39.41 -8.01
CA LEU A 4 20.59 -39.35 -7.54
C LEU A 4 20.46 -39.69 -6.05
N PHE A 5 21.20 -40.72 -5.60
CA PHE A 5 21.24 -41.12 -4.18
C PHE A 5 21.90 -40.05 -3.29
N ILE A 6 22.96 -39.38 -3.78
CA ILE A 6 23.61 -38.27 -3.05
C ILE A 6 22.67 -37.09 -2.93
N SER A 7 21.95 -36.75 -3.98
CA SER A 7 20.96 -35.67 -3.97
C SER A 7 19.78 -35.95 -3.02
N LEU A 8 19.25 -37.17 -3.04
CA LEU A 8 18.19 -37.61 -2.12
C LEU A 8 18.66 -37.59 -0.66
N SER A 9 19.87 -38.07 -0.38
CA SER A 9 20.43 -38.06 0.97
C SER A 9 20.66 -36.65 1.50
N LEU A 10 21.12 -35.73 0.65
CA LEU A 10 21.33 -34.34 1.00
C LEU A 10 20.01 -33.63 1.31
N ASN A 11 18.99 -33.88 0.49
CA ASN A 11 17.64 -33.32 0.73
C ASN A 11 17.01 -33.87 2.00
N ALA A 12 17.16 -35.15 2.29
CA ALA A 12 16.71 -35.78 3.53
C ALA A 12 17.42 -35.17 4.76
N LEU A 13 18.72 -34.95 4.67
CA LEU A 13 19.50 -34.31 5.75
C LEU A 13 19.02 -32.85 5.99
N PHE A 14 18.78 -32.09 4.93
CA PHE A 14 18.24 -30.74 5.00
C PHE A 14 16.86 -30.71 5.64
N LEU A 15 15.99 -31.66 5.29
CA LEU A 15 14.66 -31.79 5.86
C LEU A 15 14.71 -32.12 7.36
N LEU A 16 15.59 -33.05 7.75
CA LEU A 16 15.79 -33.40 9.17
C LEU A 16 16.36 -32.22 9.96
N LEU A 17 17.29 -31.46 9.39
CA LEU A 17 17.84 -30.27 10.01
C LEU A 17 16.80 -29.17 10.21
N THR A 18 15.94 -28.92 9.21
CA THR A 18 14.85 -27.94 9.32
C THR A 18 13.81 -28.37 10.35
N ILE A 19 13.44 -29.66 10.40
CA ILE A 19 12.53 -30.19 11.42
C ILE A 19 13.14 -30.04 12.81
N PHE A 20 14.42 -30.33 12.97
CA PHE A 20 15.15 -30.20 14.22
C PHE A 20 15.21 -28.74 14.70
N LEU A 21 15.52 -27.79 13.80
CA LEU A 21 15.54 -26.36 14.10
C LEU A 21 14.15 -25.82 14.49
N ILE A 22 13.12 -26.29 13.82
CA ILE A 22 11.73 -25.94 14.14
C ILE A 22 11.33 -26.50 15.50
N ALA A 23 11.68 -27.77 15.76
CA ALA A 23 11.38 -28.43 17.03
C ALA A 23 12.10 -27.74 18.21
N LYS A 24 13.38 -27.36 18.01
CA LYS A 24 14.18 -26.64 19.02
C LYS A 24 13.61 -25.23 19.35
N LYS A 25 12.92 -24.61 18.41
CA LYS A 25 12.26 -23.29 18.59
C LYS A 25 10.79 -23.36 19.07
N GLY A 26 10.31 -24.54 19.47
CA GLY A 26 8.93 -24.69 19.97
C GLY A 26 7.97 -25.39 18.99
N GLY A 27 8.49 -26.05 17.94
CA GLY A 27 7.75 -26.89 17.04
C GLY A 27 6.65 -26.17 16.23
N ILE A 28 5.55 -26.87 16.00
CA ILE A 28 4.39 -26.36 15.27
C ILE A 28 3.78 -25.13 15.95
N SER A 29 3.88 -25.03 17.28
CA SER A 29 3.42 -23.87 18.04
C SER A 29 4.22 -22.61 17.68
N TYR A 30 5.53 -22.73 17.45
CA TYR A 30 6.37 -21.62 16.98
C TYR A 30 5.99 -21.15 15.56
N LEU A 31 5.74 -22.09 14.67
CA LEU A 31 5.29 -21.77 13.30
C LEU A 31 3.90 -21.13 13.34
N LYS A 32 2.98 -21.70 14.12
CA LYS A 32 1.63 -21.17 14.30
C LYS A 32 1.66 -19.75 14.90
N THR A 33 2.50 -19.51 15.92
CA THR A 33 2.68 -18.17 16.50
C THR A 33 3.32 -17.19 15.53
N LYS A 34 4.28 -17.62 14.72
CA LYS A 34 4.92 -16.74 13.75
C LYS A 34 4.01 -16.40 12.57
N PHE A 35 3.20 -17.36 12.11
CA PHE A 35 2.20 -17.14 11.05
C PHE A 35 0.95 -16.41 11.54
N LEU A 36 0.46 -16.69 12.75
CA LEU A 36 -0.71 -16.03 13.34
C LEU A 36 -0.36 -14.72 14.07
N ARG A 37 0.90 -14.53 14.49
CA ARG A 37 1.36 -13.28 15.12
C ARG A 37 1.56 -12.15 14.13
N SER A 38 1.52 -12.43 12.82
CA SER A 38 1.35 -11.40 11.80
C SER A 38 0.01 -10.67 11.94
N ASP A 39 -0.99 -11.28 12.59
CA ASP A 39 -2.35 -10.73 12.66
C ASP A 39 -2.76 -10.11 14.01
N GLN A 40 -2.01 -10.27 15.12
CA GLN A 40 -2.60 -9.96 16.42
C GLN A 40 -1.84 -9.05 17.39
N ASN A 41 -0.61 -8.61 17.10
CA ASN A 41 0.10 -7.68 17.99
C ASN A 41 0.94 -6.63 17.25
N CYS A 42 0.55 -6.23 16.09
CA CYS A 42 0.82 -4.88 15.67
C CYS A 42 -0.20 -4.02 16.42
N ASP A 43 0.28 -3.20 17.34
CA ASP A 43 -0.57 -2.25 18.07
C ASP A 43 -1.29 -1.41 17.00
N ARG A 44 -2.55 -1.76 16.71
CA ARG A 44 -3.36 -1.07 15.71
C ARG A 44 -3.38 0.44 15.96
N SER A 45 -3.28 0.84 17.22
CA SER A 45 -3.26 2.23 17.61
C SER A 45 -1.96 2.93 17.20
N SER A 46 -0.82 2.30 17.36
CA SER A 46 0.48 2.87 16.95
C SER A 46 0.65 2.93 15.44
N LEU A 47 0.17 1.91 14.70
CA LEU A 47 0.16 1.92 13.25
C LEU A 47 -0.84 2.94 12.68
N GLN A 48 -2.03 3.05 13.27
CA GLN A 48 -2.99 4.09 12.88
C GLN A 48 -2.44 5.49 13.15
N ALA A 49 -1.77 5.69 14.29
CA ALA A 49 -1.14 6.96 14.61
C ALA A 49 0.00 7.29 13.62
N ALA A 50 0.87 6.32 13.32
CA ALA A 50 1.95 6.49 12.35
C ALA A 50 1.42 6.79 10.94
N ASN A 51 0.39 6.08 10.50
CA ASN A 51 -0.26 6.32 9.21
C ASN A 51 -0.93 7.70 9.17
N LEU A 52 -1.55 8.13 10.26
CA LEU A 52 -2.16 9.46 10.34
C LEU A 52 -1.10 10.56 10.28
N VAL A 53 0.02 10.41 10.99
CA VAL A 53 1.13 11.38 10.95
C VAL A 53 1.69 11.46 9.54
N TYR A 54 1.94 10.33 8.88
CA TYR A 54 2.42 10.30 7.51
C TYR A 54 1.43 10.96 6.54
N TYR A 55 0.15 10.63 6.65
CA TYR A 55 -0.91 11.25 5.85
C TYR A 55 -0.90 12.78 5.99
N LEU A 56 -0.91 13.29 7.22
CA LEU A 56 -0.90 14.73 7.48
C LEU A 56 0.36 15.42 6.94
N GLN A 57 1.53 14.79 7.07
CA GLN A 57 2.78 15.29 6.51
C GLN A 57 2.71 15.39 4.98
N LYS A 58 2.20 14.35 4.31
CA LYS A 58 2.06 14.33 2.84
C LYS A 58 1.03 15.37 2.37
N VAL A 59 -0.11 15.50 3.05
CA VAL A 59 -1.10 16.54 2.71
C VAL A 59 -0.49 17.94 2.84
N SER A 60 0.20 18.22 3.96
CA SER A 60 0.88 19.50 4.15
C SER A 60 1.96 19.75 3.09
N GLN A 61 2.69 18.72 2.69
CA GLN A 61 3.68 18.81 1.61
C GLN A 61 3.00 19.15 0.28
N PHE A 62 1.87 18.49 -0.04
CA PHE A 62 1.15 18.72 -1.28
C PHE A 62 0.60 20.15 -1.39
N GLN A 63 0.15 20.75 -0.27
CA GLN A 63 -0.27 22.14 -0.23
C GLN A 63 0.85 23.12 -0.57
N LEU A 64 2.10 22.76 -0.32
CA LEU A 64 3.29 23.55 -0.69
C LEU A 64 3.75 23.34 -2.13
N LEU A 65 3.28 22.28 -2.78
CA LEU A 65 3.70 21.88 -4.12
C LEU A 65 2.58 22.19 -5.13
N PRO A 66 2.66 23.31 -5.85
CA PRO A 66 1.57 23.75 -6.73
C PRO A 66 1.32 22.75 -7.86
N ILE A 67 0.05 22.69 -8.26
CA ILE A 67 -0.40 22.00 -9.47
C ILE A 67 -0.85 23.06 -10.46
N SER A 68 -0.52 22.89 -11.74
CA SER A 68 -0.99 23.74 -12.82
C SER A 68 -2.01 23.01 -13.71
N ASN A 69 -2.72 23.75 -14.54
CA ASN A 69 -3.66 23.19 -15.51
C ASN A 69 -2.99 22.42 -16.66
N PHE A 70 -1.67 22.38 -16.74
CA PHE A 70 -0.91 21.57 -17.69
C PHE A 70 -0.40 20.26 -17.08
N ASP A 71 -0.50 20.12 -15.75
CA ASP A 71 0.04 18.96 -15.04
C ASP A 71 -0.85 17.73 -15.20
N ILE A 72 -0.22 16.58 -15.00
CA ILE A 72 -0.84 15.27 -14.98
C ILE A 72 -0.76 14.77 -13.54
N VAL A 73 -1.87 14.63 -12.86
CA VAL A 73 -1.92 14.19 -11.46
C VAL A 73 -2.09 12.68 -11.37
N PHE A 74 -1.21 12.03 -10.62
CA PHE A 74 -1.37 10.63 -10.21
C PHE A 74 -1.86 10.63 -8.77
N LEU A 75 -3.13 10.33 -8.58
CA LEU A 75 -3.84 10.36 -7.30
C LEU A 75 -4.08 8.94 -6.81
N GLY A 76 -3.64 8.60 -5.61
CA GLY A 76 -3.80 7.22 -5.14
C GLY A 76 -3.21 6.93 -3.77
N ASP A 77 -3.04 5.65 -3.52
CA ASP A 77 -2.49 5.08 -2.28
C ASP A 77 -0.98 4.77 -2.39
N SER A 78 -0.49 3.75 -1.66
CA SER A 78 0.93 3.38 -1.63
C SER A 78 1.51 3.03 -3.00
N ILE A 79 0.74 2.40 -3.88
CA ILE A 79 1.22 2.03 -5.21
C ILE A 79 1.55 3.30 -6.02
N THR A 80 0.78 4.35 -5.83
CA THR A 80 1.06 5.65 -6.44
C THR A 80 2.18 6.38 -5.73
N ASP A 81 2.20 6.36 -4.39
CA ASP A 81 3.15 7.08 -3.55
C ASP A 81 4.60 6.64 -3.75
N GLU A 82 4.82 5.33 -3.82
CA GLU A 82 6.16 4.71 -3.77
C GLU A 82 6.91 4.70 -5.13
N CYS A 83 6.38 5.34 -6.17
CA CYS A 83 7.03 5.40 -7.48
C CYS A 83 7.34 6.84 -7.90
N GLU A 84 8.54 7.05 -8.41
CA GLU A 84 9.00 8.32 -8.99
C GLU A 84 8.48 8.46 -10.43
N TRP A 85 7.16 8.64 -10.57
CA TRP A 85 6.44 8.62 -11.85
C TRP A 85 6.99 9.61 -12.89
N ALA A 86 7.42 10.79 -12.44
CA ALA A 86 7.98 11.81 -13.33
C ALA A 86 9.29 11.35 -13.98
N GLU A 87 10.11 10.60 -13.24
CA GLU A 87 11.37 10.04 -13.73
C GLU A 87 11.13 8.80 -14.61
N VAL A 88 10.29 7.88 -14.13
CA VAL A 88 9.98 6.62 -14.86
C VAL A 88 9.34 6.89 -16.22
N LEU A 89 8.50 7.93 -16.32
CA LEU A 89 7.81 8.30 -17.57
C LEU A 89 8.47 9.48 -18.29
N GLU A 90 9.65 9.92 -17.84
CA GLU A 90 10.43 11.02 -18.41
C GLU A 90 9.58 12.29 -18.65
N ASN A 91 8.64 12.59 -17.72
CA ASN A 91 7.72 13.69 -17.85
C ASN A 91 7.57 14.49 -16.55
N SER A 92 8.18 15.68 -16.51
CA SER A 92 8.16 16.59 -15.36
C SER A 92 6.78 17.20 -15.03
N GLN A 93 5.81 17.09 -15.93
CA GLN A 93 4.44 17.53 -15.69
C GLN A 93 3.67 16.56 -14.80
N ILE A 94 4.20 15.36 -14.55
CA ILE A 94 3.55 14.40 -13.66
C ILE A 94 3.76 14.81 -12.20
N LYS A 95 2.66 14.92 -11.48
CA LYS A 95 2.62 15.23 -10.05
C LYS A 95 2.11 14.03 -9.28
N ASN A 96 3.01 13.40 -8.53
CA ASN A 96 2.63 12.32 -7.64
C ASN A 96 1.82 12.90 -6.46
N ARG A 97 0.60 12.41 -6.29
CA ARG A 97 -0.32 12.71 -5.19
C ARG A 97 -0.79 11.40 -4.54
N GLY A 98 0.10 10.43 -4.47
CA GLY A 98 -0.07 9.21 -3.69
C GLY A 98 0.21 9.42 -2.21
N ILE A 99 -0.49 8.69 -1.35
CA ILE A 99 -0.19 8.59 0.09
C ILE A 99 -0.34 7.13 0.51
N SER A 100 0.72 6.55 1.05
CA SER A 100 0.69 5.16 1.52
C SER A 100 -0.37 4.96 2.60
N GLY A 101 -1.19 3.93 2.41
CA GLY A 101 -2.30 3.60 3.30
C GLY A 101 -3.58 4.42 3.06
N ASP A 102 -3.62 5.29 2.05
CA ASP A 102 -4.79 6.14 1.80
C ASP A 102 -6.01 5.34 1.34
N THR A 103 -7.18 5.93 1.56
CA THR A 103 -8.50 5.38 1.25
C THR A 103 -9.29 6.33 0.37
N THR A 104 -10.42 5.88 -0.16
CA THR A 104 -11.34 6.75 -0.92
C THR A 104 -11.77 7.97 -0.12
N MET A 105 -12.04 7.81 1.18
CA MET A 105 -12.36 8.92 2.07
C MET A 105 -11.16 9.85 2.31
N GLY A 106 -9.95 9.28 2.46
CA GLY A 106 -8.75 10.09 2.62
C GLY A 106 -8.49 10.97 1.39
N ILE A 107 -8.73 10.44 0.19
CA ILE A 107 -8.66 11.23 -1.06
C ILE A 107 -9.71 12.35 -1.05
N LEU A 108 -10.97 12.07 -0.72
CA LEU A 108 -12.03 13.07 -0.66
C LEU A 108 -11.65 14.26 0.26
N HIS A 109 -11.00 13.99 1.39
CA HIS A 109 -10.58 15.05 2.32
C HIS A 109 -9.45 15.94 1.80
N ARG A 110 -8.75 15.57 0.72
CA ARG A 110 -7.64 16.34 0.14
C ARG A 110 -7.80 16.66 -1.34
N LEU A 111 -9.02 16.59 -1.84
CA LEU A 111 -9.31 16.75 -3.27
C LEU A 111 -9.36 18.22 -3.70
N GLU A 112 -9.62 19.15 -2.78
CA GLU A 112 -9.87 20.56 -3.05
C GLU A 112 -8.76 21.24 -3.87
N ASP A 113 -7.49 21.02 -3.50
CA ASP A 113 -6.35 21.60 -4.23
C ASP A 113 -6.26 21.10 -5.68
N ILE A 114 -6.61 19.82 -5.89
CA ILE A 114 -6.59 19.19 -7.22
C ILE A 114 -7.73 19.73 -8.08
N VAL A 115 -8.94 19.81 -7.52
CA VAL A 115 -10.13 20.35 -8.20
C VAL A 115 -9.92 21.81 -8.57
N THR A 116 -9.38 22.60 -7.64
CA THR A 116 -9.09 24.03 -7.87
C THR A 116 -8.05 24.25 -8.96
N ALA A 117 -7.04 23.39 -9.02
CA ALA A 117 -5.95 23.50 -10.00
C ALA A 117 -6.36 23.11 -11.43
N GLN A 118 -7.43 22.34 -11.59
CA GLN A 118 -7.93 21.83 -12.88
C GLN A 118 -6.83 21.25 -13.77
N PRO A 119 -6.11 20.22 -13.34
CA PRO A 119 -4.99 19.65 -14.10
C PRO A 119 -5.47 19.07 -15.43
N ALA A 120 -4.55 18.97 -16.39
CA ALA A 120 -4.86 18.45 -17.73
C ALA A 120 -5.39 17.01 -17.72
N LYS A 121 -4.89 16.19 -16.78
CA LYS A 121 -5.32 14.78 -16.61
C LYS A 121 -5.17 14.38 -15.14
N ILE A 122 -6.06 13.48 -14.71
CA ILE A 122 -5.96 12.82 -13.41
C ILE A 122 -6.07 11.30 -13.60
N PHE A 123 -5.10 10.57 -13.11
CA PHE A 123 -5.14 9.11 -13.00
C PHE A 123 -5.40 8.75 -11.54
N ILE A 124 -6.43 7.93 -11.29
CA ILE A 124 -6.85 7.57 -9.93
C ILE A 124 -6.69 6.08 -9.71
N MET A 125 -5.97 5.71 -8.66
CA MET A 125 -5.81 4.31 -8.24
C MET A 125 -5.90 4.24 -6.71
N VAL A 126 -7.05 3.79 -6.19
CA VAL A 126 -7.34 3.71 -4.75
C VAL A 126 -8.45 2.68 -4.50
N GLY A 127 -8.54 2.19 -3.27
CA GLY A 127 -9.66 1.34 -2.82
C GLY A 127 -9.20 0.03 -2.17
N ILE A 128 -7.99 -0.44 -2.43
CA ILE A 128 -7.49 -1.69 -1.83
C ILE A 128 -7.42 -1.59 -0.30
N ASN A 129 -7.02 -0.44 0.24
CA ASN A 129 -6.95 -0.22 1.69
C ASN A 129 -8.34 -0.20 2.34
N ASN A 130 -9.36 0.27 1.63
CA ASN A 130 -10.75 0.20 2.08
C ASN A 130 -11.20 -1.26 2.29
N LEU A 131 -10.85 -2.16 1.35
CA LEU A 131 -11.18 -3.58 1.45
C LEU A 131 -10.42 -4.28 2.58
N ILE A 132 -9.09 -4.06 2.64
CA ILE A 132 -8.21 -4.83 3.54
C ILE A 132 -8.27 -4.29 4.97
N HIS A 133 -8.23 -2.98 5.16
CA HIS A 133 -8.07 -2.36 6.48
C HIS A 133 -9.37 -1.82 7.06
N CYS A 134 -10.26 -1.30 6.22
CA CYS A 134 -11.54 -0.73 6.67
C CYS A 134 -12.70 -1.70 6.57
N GLN A 135 -12.53 -2.88 5.95
CA GLN A 135 -13.57 -3.89 5.74
C GLN A 135 -14.83 -3.33 5.04
N GLN A 136 -14.66 -2.29 4.22
CA GLN A 136 -15.74 -1.71 3.45
C GLN A 136 -16.15 -2.64 2.31
N SER A 137 -17.43 -2.65 1.99
CA SER A 137 -17.94 -3.37 0.83
C SER A 137 -17.57 -2.69 -0.48
N SER A 138 -17.49 -3.47 -1.56
CA SER A 138 -17.23 -2.91 -2.90
C SER A 138 -18.26 -1.85 -3.31
N THR A 139 -19.50 -1.96 -2.84
CA THR A 139 -20.56 -0.98 -3.11
C THR A 139 -20.29 0.36 -2.44
N GLU A 140 -19.83 0.36 -1.19
CA GLU A 140 -19.46 1.59 -0.46
C GLU A 140 -18.25 2.25 -1.11
N ILE A 141 -17.23 1.46 -1.48
CA ILE A 141 -16.04 1.96 -2.17
C ILE A 141 -16.41 2.59 -3.51
N LEU A 142 -17.28 1.94 -4.28
CA LEU A 142 -17.77 2.47 -5.55
C LEU A 142 -18.52 3.80 -5.37
N ALA A 143 -19.35 3.91 -4.33
CA ALA A 143 -20.07 5.14 -4.03
C ALA A 143 -19.12 6.31 -3.71
N ASP A 144 -18.06 6.05 -2.94
CA ASP A 144 -17.05 7.06 -2.64
C ASP A 144 -16.22 7.41 -3.89
N TYR A 145 -15.89 6.41 -4.70
CA TYR A 145 -15.20 6.64 -5.97
C TYR A 145 -16.02 7.51 -6.93
N GLN A 146 -17.34 7.29 -6.99
CA GLN A 146 -18.25 8.11 -7.76
C GLN A 146 -18.26 9.57 -7.28
N LYS A 147 -18.22 9.82 -5.96
CA LYS A 147 -18.09 11.19 -5.41
C LYS A 147 -16.78 11.84 -5.87
N ILE A 148 -15.65 11.13 -5.75
CA ILE A 148 -14.35 11.65 -6.20
C ILE A 148 -14.42 12.08 -7.67
N VAL A 149 -14.95 11.22 -8.54
CA VAL A 149 -15.06 11.51 -9.97
C VAL A 149 -16.00 12.70 -10.22
N THR A 150 -17.13 12.77 -9.50
CA THR A 150 -18.10 13.88 -9.64
C THR A 150 -17.52 15.22 -9.19
N GLU A 151 -16.67 15.24 -8.17
CA GLU A 151 -16.03 16.49 -7.73
C GLU A 151 -14.92 16.98 -8.69
N ILE A 152 -14.31 16.04 -9.45
CA ILE A 152 -13.25 16.36 -10.42
C ILE A 152 -13.83 16.86 -11.76
N CYS A 153 -14.99 16.34 -12.18
CA CYS A 153 -15.61 16.65 -13.49
C CYS A 153 -16.60 17.80 -13.41
#